data_c97dd05f83510031e7494bcdaf786153
#
_entry.id   c97dd05f83510031e7494bcdaf786153
#
_cell.length_a   1.000
_cell.length_b   1.000
_cell.length_c   1.000
_cell.angle_alpha   90.00
_cell.angle_beta   90.00
_cell.angle_gamma   90.00
#
_symmetry.space_group_name_H-M   'P 1'
#
loop_
_entity.id
_entity.type
_entity.pdbx_description
1 polymer ?
#
loop_
_entity_poly.entity_id
_entity_poly.type
_entity_poly.pdbx_seq_one_letter_code
_entity_poly.pdbx_strand_id
1 'polypeptide(L)'
;MNTHGFNIKLVFTMLVLGACYSITYTIPFIQYIWYAPFKEFINGTNMEMGMLLTIFGLGNIWGAPLGGWFADRFNYKYIYVGSVILNGLFTIAFVMYPTYFFAVLIWIGFSFSTLFMNYPVHIKIIRSLTTDENQGKIFGFNETCVGIWNIIINVTMMAIYVKFLEGVGGLQAAMLGVAIFSIALGVIVSFVLKSPEKREKSGENSNIIKDFKMVGKKLETWLIAILIFSMYSFMVTMTYFTPYLTNVLGITVVFTGGIAILRQYGMTLLGAPIGGFLADALKSPAKILR
;
A
#
# COMPACT_ATOMS: atom_id res chain seq x y z
N MET A 1 -36.19 1.02 5.21
CA MET A 1 -34.91 1.47 5.80
C MET A 1 -34.25 0.27 6.45
N ASN A 2 -33.43 -0.48 5.70
CA ASN A 2 -32.67 -1.58 6.28
C ASN A 2 -31.34 -1.00 6.73
N THR A 3 -31.19 -0.82 8.05
CA THR A 3 -29.92 -0.59 8.70
C THR A 3 -29.07 -1.84 8.55
N HIS A 4 -28.37 -1.98 7.42
CA HIS A 4 -27.32 -2.98 7.31
C HIS A 4 -26.16 -2.52 8.19
N GLY A 5 -26.26 -2.86 9.48
CA GLY A 5 -25.12 -2.86 10.37
C GLY A 5 -23.99 -3.69 9.74
N PHE A 6 -22.75 -3.42 10.14
CA PHE A 6 -21.56 -4.12 9.66
C PHE A 6 -21.77 -5.64 9.76
N ASN A 7 -22.11 -6.29 8.64
CA ASN A 7 -22.29 -7.73 8.59
C ASN A 7 -20.91 -8.38 8.77
N ILE A 8 -20.80 -9.42 9.57
CA ILE A 8 -19.56 -10.15 9.86
C ILE A 8 -18.81 -10.55 8.59
N LYS A 9 -19.54 -10.82 7.51
CA LYS A 9 -18.97 -11.11 6.20
C LYS A 9 -18.27 -9.91 5.58
N LEU A 10 -18.82 -8.70 5.72
CA LEU A 10 -18.22 -7.47 5.26
C LEU A 10 -16.94 -7.18 6.04
N VAL A 11 -16.98 -7.31 7.37
CA VAL A 11 -15.81 -7.15 8.24
C VAL A 11 -14.69 -8.11 7.85
N PHE A 12 -15.01 -9.38 7.65
CA PHE A 12 -14.04 -10.39 7.22
C PHE A 12 -13.44 -10.05 5.84
N THR A 13 -14.27 -9.64 4.88
CA THR A 13 -13.80 -9.23 3.56
C THR A 13 -12.86 -8.03 3.64
N MET A 14 -13.19 -7.03 4.46
CA MET A 14 -12.35 -5.85 4.68
C MET A 14 -11.01 -6.20 5.36
N LEU A 15 -11.03 -7.11 6.32
CA LEU A 15 -9.80 -7.59 6.94
C LEU A 15 -8.89 -8.28 5.93
N VAL A 16 -9.43 -9.15 5.07
CA VAL A 16 -8.64 -9.82 4.02
C VAL A 16 -8.13 -8.81 2.99
N LEU A 17 -8.96 -7.85 2.56
CA LEU A 17 -8.54 -6.79 1.63
C LEU A 17 -7.46 -5.89 2.25
N GLY A 18 -7.61 -5.51 3.51
CA GLY A 18 -6.61 -4.75 4.25
C GLY A 18 -5.27 -5.49 4.35
N ALA A 19 -5.30 -6.82 4.61
CA ALA A 19 -4.11 -7.65 4.61
C ALA A 19 -3.42 -7.67 3.25
N CYS A 20 -4.19 -7.88 2.17
CA CYS A 20 -3.66 -7.91 0.80
C CYS A 20 -3.06 -6.56 0.40
N TYR A 21 -3.71 -5.45 0.77
CA TYR A 21 -3.19 -4.12 0.50
C TYR A 21 -1.89 -3.87 1.27
N SER A 22 -1.86 -4.13 2.58
CA SER A 22 -0.69 -3.93 3.43
C SER A 22 0.51 -4.73 2.95
N ILE A 23 0.32 -6.02 2.63
CA ILE A 23 1.42 -6.91 2.24
C ILE A 23 2.07 -6.47 0.93
N THR A 24 1.29 -5.96 -0.05
CA THR A 24 1.82 -5.52 -1.35
C THR A 24 2.66 -4.25 -1.25
N TYR A 25 2.48 -3.44 -0.21
CA TYR A 25 3.28 -2.24 0.03
C TYR A 25 4.46 -2.47 1.00
N THR A 26 4.49 -3.60 1.70
CA THR A 26 5.50 -3.85 2.74
C THR A 26 6.92 -3.83 2.18
N ILE A 27 7.20 -4.56 1.10
CA ILE A 27 8.56 -4.64 0.54
C ILE A 27 8.92 -3.39 -0.28
N PRO A 28 8.07 -2.82 -1.13
CA PRO A 28 8.38 -1.55 -1.81
C PRO A 28 8.80 -0.42 -0.86
N PHE A 29 8.21 -0.38 0.33
CA PHE A 29 8.51 0.62 1.36
C PHE A 29 9.35 0.08 2.54
N ILE A 30 10.06 -1.03 2.35
CA ILE A 30 10.83 -1.69 3.41
C ILE A 30 11.82 -0.75 4.09
N GLN A 31 12.41 0.17 3.36
CA GLN A 31 13.40 1.12 3.90
C GLN A 31 12.81 2.14 4.90
N TYR A 32 11.48 2.27 5.02
CA TYR A 32 10.87 3.14 6.03
C TYR A 32 11.11 2.66 7.47
N ILE A 33 11.30 1.36 7.63
CA ILE A 33 11.55 0.73 8.93
C ILE A 33 12.95 0.11 8.96
N TRP A 34 13.34 -0.57 7.89
CA TRP A 34 14.52 -1.42 7.78
C TRP A 34 15.67 -0.77 7.00
N TYR A 35 15.83 0.56 7.10
CA TYR A 35 16.78 1.30 6.25
C TYR A 35 18.19 0.73 6.29
N ALA A 36 18.80 0.61 7.48
CA ALA A 36 20.19 0.16 7.62
C ALA A 36 20.38 -1.31 7.20
N PRO A 37 19.59 -2.28 7.71
CA PRO A 37 19.70 -3.68 7.28
C PRO A 37 19.42 -3.88 5.79
N PHE A 38 18.47 -3.13 5.23
CA PHE A 38 18.13 -3.23 3.81
C PHE A 38 19.24 -2.65 2.92
N LYS A 39 19.83 -1.52 3.30
CA LYS A 39 20.97 -0.94 2.62
C LYS A 39 22.16 -1.91 2.60
N GLU A 40 22.44 -2.55 3.73
CA GLU A 40 23.49 -3.57 3.84
C GLU A 40 23.15 -4.81 2.97
N PHE A 41 21.89 -5.26 2.98
CA PHE A 41 21.42 -6.41 2.21
C PHE A 41 21.67 -6.28 0.70
N ILE A 42 21.47 -5.07 0.13
CA ILE A 42 21.72 -4.83 -1.31
C ILE A 42 23.13 -4.29 -1.58
N ASN A 43 23.95 -4.14 -0.54
CA ASN A 43 25.25 -3.46 -0.61
C ASN A 43 25.15 -2.09 -1.31
N GLY A 44 24.11 -1.32 -0.95
CA GLY A 44 23.73 -0.09 -1.62
C GLY A 44 24.24 1.18 -0.95
N THR A 45 24.18 2.28 -1.69
CA THR A 45 24.43 3.64 -1.20
C THR A 45 23.14 4.33 -0.78
N ASN A 46 23.22 5.44 -0.05
CA ASN A 46 22.03 6.23 0.31
C ASN A 46 21.31 6.79 -0.94
N MET A 47 22.05 7.10 -2.01
CA MET A 47 21.48 7.54 -3.28
C MET A 47 20.67 6.42 -3.93
N GLU A 48 21.17 5.21 -3.96
CA GLU A 48 20.49 4.04 -4.53
C GLU A 48 19.23 3.71 -3.75
N MET A 49 19.24 3.84 -2.42
CA MET A 49 18.05 3.71 -1.60
C MET A 49 16.94 4.71 -2.01
N GLY A 50 17.31 5.98 -2.21
CA GLY A 50 16.39 7.01 -2.70
C GLY A 50 15.88 6.73 -4.12
N MET A 51 16.77 6.21 -5.00
CA MET A 51 16.40 5.85 -6.37
C MET A 51 15.34 4.73 -6.42
N LEU A 52 15.41 3.72 -5.55
CA LEU A 52 14.39 2.67 -5.49
C LEU A 52 13.00 3.24 -5.16
N LEU A 53 12.91 4.16 -4.18
CA LEU A 53 11.65 4.85 -3.88
C LEU A 53 11.15 5.68 -5.06
N THR A 54 12.06 6.36 -5.75
CA THR A 54 11.73 7.16 -6.93
C THR A 54 11.19 6.29 -8.05
N ILE A 55 11.83 5.16 -8.36
CA ILE A 55 11.39 4.19 -9.38
C ILE A 55 9.99 3.68 -9.06
N PHE A 56 9.75 3.29 -7.81
CA PHE A 56 8.42 2.86 -7.38
C PHE A 56 7.41 3.99 -7.49
N GLY A 57 7.75 5.20 -7.00
CA GLY A 57 6.89 6.38 -7.04
C GLY A 57 6.49 6.82 -8.45
N LEU A 58 7.42 6.75 -9.42
CA LEU A 58 7.13 7.03 -10.83
C LEU A 58 6.07 6.09 -11.40
N GLY A 59 5.96 4.88 -10.85
CA GLY A 59 4.88 3.95 -11.20
C GLY A 59 3.48 4.49 -10.94
N ASN A 60 3.28 5.43 -10.00
CA ASN A 60 1.99 6.06 -9.76
C ASN A 60 1.51 6.91 -10.95
N ILE A 61 2.43 7.51 -11.72
CA ILE A 61 2.10 8.40 -12.83
C ILE A 61 1.34 7.64 -13.93
N TRP A 62 1.76 6.42 -14.21
CA TRP A 62 1.15 5.60 -15.26
C TRP A 62 0.30 4.47 -14.70
N GLY A 63 0.67 3.92 -13.54
CA GLY A 63 0.06 2.72 -12.97
C GLY A 63 -1.39 2.93 -12.58
N ALA A 64 -1.69 3.91 -11.75
CA ALA A 64 -3.05 4.16 -11.28
C ALA A 64 -4.04 4.50 -12.42
N PRO A 65 -3.72 5.41 -13.36
CA PRO A 65 -4.63 5.72 -14.46
C PRO A 65 -4.86 4.57 -15.43
N LEU A 66 -3.79 3.92 -15.87
CA LEU A 66 -3.90 2.80 -16.82
C LEU A 66 -4.49 1.56 -16.15
N GLY A 67 -4.14 1.33 -14.88
CA GLY A 67 -4.67 0.23 -14.08
C GLY A 67 -6.17 0.36 -13.83
N GLY A 68 -6.67 1.58 -13.60
CA GLY A 68 -8.11 1.85 -13.50
C GLY A 68 -8.86 1.47 -14.78
N TRP A 69 -8.35 1.95 -15.92
CA TRP A 69 -8.88 1.60 -17.23
C TRP A 69 -8.86 0.08 -17.51
N PHE A 70 -7.78 -0.58 -17.11
CA PHE A 70 -7.64 -2.04 -17.24
C PHE A 70 -8.62 -2.79 -16.33
N ALA A 71 -8.76 -2.34 -15.07
CA ALA A 71 -9.69 -2.90 -14.09
C ALA A 71 -11.18 -2.78 -14.53
N ASP A 72 -11.51 -1.81 -15.39
CA ASP A 72 -12.87 -1.66 -15.91
C ASP A 72 -13.21 -2.64 -17.03
N ARG A 73 -12.19 -3.13 -17.75
CA ARG A 73 -12.37 -4.03 -18.90
C ARG A 73 -12.19 -5.49 -18.57
N PHE A 74 -11.37 -5.80 -17.60
CA PHE A 74 -11.06 -7.17 -17.23
C PHE A 74 -11.68 -7.54 -15.87
N ASN A 75 -11.72 -8.83 -15.59
CA ASN A 75 -12.21 -9.32 -14.31
C ASN A 75 -11.25 -8.91 -13.19
N TYR A 76 -11.68 -7.93 -12.39
CA TYR A 76 -10.89 -7.36 -11.31
C TYR A 76 -10.43 -8.40 -10.28
N LYS A 77 -11.17 -9.50 -10.07
CA LYS A 77 -10.79 -10.55 -9.14
C LYS A 77 -9.44 -11.18 -9.52
N TYR A 78 -9.27 -11.57 -10.78
CA TYR A 78 -8.03 -12.20 -11.24
C TYR A 78 -6.86 -11.22 -11.23
N ILE A 79 -7.10 -9.95 -11.55
CA ILE A 79 -6.08 -8.89 -11.47
C ILE A 79 -5.61 -8.73 -10.03
N TYR A 80 -6.55 -8.65 -9.09
CA TYR A 80 -6.24 -8.46 -7.67
C TYR A 80 -5.49 -9.66 -7.08
N VAL A 81 -5.98 -10.86 -7.30
CA VAL A 81 -5.31 -12.10 -6.87
C VAL A 81 -3.91 -12.20 -7.47
N GLY A 82 -3.80 -11.98 -8.77
CA GLY A 82 -2.52 -11.99 -9.47
C GLY A 82 -1.53 -10.98 -8.93
N SER A 83 -1.98 -9.77 -8.57
CA SER A 83 -1.13 -8.72 -8.01
C SER A 83 -0.49 -9.13 -6.69
N VAL A 84 -1.27 -9.74 -5.78
CA VAL A 84 -0.80 -10.19 -4.46
C VAL A 84 0.19 -11.35 -4.60
N ILE A 85 -0.11 -12.33 -5.47
CA ILE A 85 0.79 -13.46 -5.73
C ILE A 85 2.10 -12.98 -6.39
N LEU A 86 2.03 -12.13 -7.41
CA LEU A 86 3.21 -11.57 -8.09
C LEU A 86 4.11 -10.80 -7.13
N ASN A 87 3.52 -10.05 -6.20
CA ASN A 87 4.29 -9.33 -5.18
C ASN A 87 5.12 -10.31 -4.32
N GLY A 88 4.53 -11.43 -3.89
CA GLY A 88 5.24 -12.49 -3.19
C GLY A 88 6.35 -13.13 -4.02
N LEU A 89 6.08 -13.43 -5.29
CA LEU A 89 7.07 -14.01 -6.20
C LEU A 89 8.24 -13.06 -6.48
N PHE A 90 7.97 -11.77 -6.71
CA PHE A 90 9.01 -10.76 -6.84
C PHE A 90 9.87 -10.64 -5.58
N THR A 91 9.25 -10.74 -4.42
CA THR A 91 9.98 -10.74 -3.14
C THR A 91 10.90 -11.95 -3.01
N ILE A 92 10.44 -13.16 -3.36
CA ILE A 92 11.29 -14.37 -3.36
C ILE A 92 12.46 -14.19 -4.32
N ALA A 93 12.18 -13.76 -5.57
CA ALA A 93 13.22 -13.54 -6.57
C ALA A 93 14.27 -12.54 -6.08
N PHE A 94 13.84 -11.45 -5.45
CA PHE A 94 14.73 -10.43 -4.89
C PHE A 94 15.62 -10.98 -3.77
N VAL A 95 15.05 -11.76 -2.87
CA VAL A 95 15.80 -12.38 -1.76
C VAL A 95 16.88 -13.35 -2.27
N MET A 96 16.63 -14.01 -3.40
CA MET A 96 17.63 -14.92 -4.04
C MET A 96 18.80 -14.18 -4.68
N TYR A 97 18.60 -12.96 -5.16
CA TYR A 97 19.61 -12.15 -5.85
C TYR A 97 19.64 -10.71 -5.32
N PRO A 98 20.19 -10.49 -4.10
CA PRO A 98 20.14 -9.21 -3.42
C PRO A 98 21.20 -8.23 -3.93
N THR A 99 21.08 -7.81 -5.17
CA THR A 99 21.93 -6.79 -5.77
C THR A 99 21.13 -5.54 -6.10
N TYR A 100 21.76 -4.38 -6.08
CA TYR A 100 21.08 -3.13 -6.44
C TYR A 100 20.47 -3.17 -7.84
N PHE A 101 21.19 -3.69 -8.83
CA PHE A 101 20.67 -3.81 -10.20
C PHE A 101 19.39 -4.65 -10.25
N PHE A 102 19.39 -5.79 -9.55
CA PHE A 102 18.21 -6.64 -9.50
C PHE A 102 17.08 -6.01 -8.69
N ALA A 103 17.40 -5.25 -7.62
CA ALA A 103 16.43 -4.46 -6.88
C ALA A 103 15.69 -3.45 -7.79
N VAL A 104 16.40 -2.78 -8.70
CA VAL A 104 15.78 -1.86 -9.68
C VAL A 104 14.74 -2.57 -10.53
N LEU A 105 15.06 -3.76 -11.07
CA LEU A 105 14.11 -4.56 -11.87
C LEU A 105 12.91 -4.99 -11.05
N ILE A 106 13.12 -5.43 -9.81
CA ILE A 106 12.06 -5.85 -8.90
C ILE A 106 11.18 -4.65 -8.50
N TRP A 107 11.73 -3.45 -8.25
CA TRP A 107 10.95 -2.26 -7.93
C TRP A 107 10.09 -1.79 -9.10
N ILE A 108 10.54 -1.96 -10.34
CA ILE A 108 9.70 -1.80 -11.54
C ILE A 108 8.56 -2.85 -11.54
N GLY A 109 8.88 -4.11 -11.23
CA GLY A 109 7.89 -5.18 -11.06
C GLY A 109 6.87 -4.87 -9.96
N PHE A 110 7.30 -4.35 -8.81
CA PHE A 110 6.41 -3.90 -7.74
C PHE A 110 5.54 -2.72 -8.19
N SER A 111 6.06 -1.77 -8.95
CA SER A 111 5.25 -0.69 -9.53
C SER A 111 4.11 -1.25 -10.38
N PHE A 112 4.40 -2.28 -11.18
CA PHE A 112 3.38 -2.96 -11.97
C PHE A 112 2.39 -3.74 -11.10
N SER A 113 2.86 -4.62 -10.22
CA SER A 113 1.96 -5.45 -9.41
C SER A 113 1.15 -4.64 -8.40
N THR A 114 1.74 -3.60 -7.79
CA THR A 114 1.10 -2.81 -6.72
C THR A 114 0.32 -1.63 -7.28
N LEU A 115 0.95 -0.78 -8.11
CA LEU A 115 0.36 0.50 -8.50
C LEU A 115 -0.53 0.39 -9.75
N PHE A 116 -0.24 -0.54 -10.67
CA PHE A 116 -1.07 -0.78 -11.84
C PHE A 116 -2.16 -1.83 -11.56
N MET A 117 -1.82 -2.97 -10.95
CA MET A 117 -2.78 -4.06 -10.74
C MET A 117 -3.56 -3.92 -9.42
N ASN A 118 -2.87 -3.75 -8.27
CA ASN A 118 -3.51 -3.83 -6.96
C ASN A 118 -4.31 -2.57 -6.63
N TYR A 119 -3.67 -1.40 -6.62
CA TYR A 119 -4.22 -0.15 -6.11
C TYR A 119 -5.57 0.24 -6.74
N PRO A 120 -5.72 0.38 -8.07
CA PRO A 120 -6.99 0.79 -8.66
C PRO A 120 -8.08 -0.26 -8.50
N VAL A 121 -7.72 -1.54 -8.52
CA VAL A 121 -8.66 -2.62 -8.29
C VAL A 121 -9.13 -2.65 -6.84
N HIS A 122 -8.23 -2.42 -5.88
CA HIS A 122 -8.56 -2.31 -4.46
C HIS A 122 -9.62 -1.23 -4.22
N ILE A 123 -9.38 -0.01 -4.73
CA ILE A 123 -10.33 1.09 -4.66
C ILE A 123 -11.69 0.72 -5.27
N LYS A 124 -11.67 0.07 -6.43
CA LYS A 124 -12.90 -0.38 -7.12
C LYS A 124 -13.68 -1.40 -6.28
N ILE A 125 -13.00 -2.37 -5.68
CA ILE A 125 -13.63 -3.37 -4.82
C ILE A 125 -14.27 -2.68 -3.60
N ILE A 126 -13.52 -1.81 -2.88
CA ILE A 126 -14.03 -1.08 -1.72
C ILE A 126 -15.29 -0.28 -2.08
N ARG A 127 -15.26 0.46 -3.18
CA ARG A 127 -16.44 1.20 -3.66
C ARG A 127 -17.64 0.31 -3.95
N SER A 128 -17.43 -0.89 -4.45
CA SER A 128 -18.51 -1.82 -4.77
C SER A 128 -19.18 -2.47 -3.54
N LEU A 129 -18.59 -2.35 -2.36
CA LEU A 129 -19.09 -2.96 -1.12
C LEU A 129 -20.13 -2.10 -0.38
N THR A 130 -20.37 -0.87 -0.84
CA THR A 130 -21.29 0.05 -0.18
C THR A 130 -22.02 0.97 -1.16
N THR A 131 -22.99 1.71 -0.64
CA THR A 131 -23.69 2.79 -1.36
C THR A 131 -22.90 4.10 -1.27
N ASP A 132 -23.21 5.06 -2.16
CA ASP A 132 -22.51 6.34 -2.23
C ASP A 132 -22.54 7.13 -0.91
N GLU A 133 -23.63 7.02 -0.14
CA GLU A 133 -23.82 7.69 1.15
C GLU A 133 -22.86 7.20 2.26
N ASN A 134 -22.37 5.97 2.16
CA ASN A 134 -21.51 5.34 3.18
C ASN A 134 -20.06 5.14 2.71
N GLN A 135 -19.66 5.74 1.59
CA GLN A 135 -18.30 5.59 1.04
C GLN A 135 -17.24 6.01 2.06
N GLY A 136 -17.39 7.14 2.72
CA GLY A 136 -16.42 7.63 3.70
C GLY A 136 -16.19 6.65 4.86
N LYS A 137 -17.28 6.06 5.40
CA LYS A 137 -17.20 5.08 6.49
C LYS A 137 -16.47 3.80 6.07
N ILE A 138 -16.77 3.31 4.87
CA ILE A 138 -16.15 2.07 4.36
C ILE A 138 -14.67 2.29 4.05
N PHE A 139 -14.29 3.41 3.44
CA PHE A 139 -12.90 3.74 3.23
C PHE A 139 -12.15 3.93 4.56
N GLY A 140 -12.73 4.64 5.53
CA GLY A 140 -12.14 4.78 6.86
C GLY A 140 -11.96 3.44 7.57
N PHE A 141 -12.95 2.55 7.48
CA PHE A 141 -12.85 1.20 8.03
C PHE A 141 -11.78 0.35 7.32
N ASN A 142 -11.68 0.46 5.98
CA ASN A 142 -10.61 -0.18 5.23
C ASN A 142 -9.22 0.28 5.68
N GLU A 143 -9.02 1.61 5.82
CA GLU A 143 -7.74 2.16 6.29
C GLU A 143 -7.40 1.68 7.71
N THR A 144 -8.41 1.51 8.57
CA THR A 144 -8.21 0.90 9.89
C THR A 144 -7.71 -0.55 9.76
N CYS A 145 -8.34 -1.36 8.90
CA CYS A 145 -7.89 -2.73 8.64
C CYS A 145 -6.46 -2.76 8.06
N VAL A 146 -6.14 -1.85 7.15
CA VAL A 146 -4.78 -1.68 6.59
C VAL A 146 -3.79 -1.32 7.70
N GLY A 147 -4.11 -0.37 8.58
CA GLY A 147 -3.28 0.03 9.70
C GLY A 147 -2.98 -1.14 10.66
N ILE A 148 -4.01 -1.92 11.02
CA ILE A 148 -3.87 -3.12 11.85
C ILE A 148 -2.90 -4.12 11.20
N TRP A 149 -3.08 -4.45 9.92
CA TRP A 149 -2.24 -5.40 9.22
C TRP A 149 -0.81 -4.90 9.03
N ASN A 150 -0.62 -3.62 8.77
CA ASN A 150 0.73 -3.05 8.70
C ASN A 150 1.49 -3.23 10.02
N ILE A 151 0.83 -3.03 11.16
CA ILE A 151 1.44 -3.28 12.48
C ILE A 151 1.75 -4.77 12.65
N ILE A 152 0.78 -5.65 12.40
CA ILE A 152 0.94 -7.11 12.55
C ILE A 152 2.10 -7.60 11.67
N ILE A 153 2.13 -7.24 10.39
CA ILE A 153 3.17 -7.66 9.45
C ILE A 153 4.55 -7.18 9.92
N ASN A 154 4.69 -5.92 10.27
CA ASN A 154 5.99 -5.37 10.63
C ASN A 154 6.47 -5.84 12.01
N VAL A 155 5.59 -6.04 12.99
CA VAL A 155 5.92 -6.67 14.27
C VAL A 155 6.34 -8.13 14.07
N THR A 156 5.64 -8.87 13.19
CA THR A 156 6.02 -10.25 12.84
C THR A 156 7.37 -10.29 12.13
N MET A 157 7.63 -9.37 11.19
CA MET A 157 8.95 -9.23 10.57
C MET A 157 10.04 -8.97 11.60
N MET A 158 9.78 -8.10 12.59
CA MET A 158 10.73 -7.79 13.66
C MET A 158 11.00 -9.02 14.52
N ALA A 159 9.98 -9.80 14.87
CA ALA A 159 10.14 -11.03 15.63
C ALA A 159 10.97 -12.08 14.86
N ILE A 160 10.76 -12.21 13.55
CA ILE A 160 11.55 -13.10 12.71
C ILE A 160 13.01 -12.60 12.63
N TYR A 161 13.19 -11.29 12.41
CA TYR A 161 14.51 -10.67 12.33
C TYR A 161 15.38 -10.95 13.54
N VAL A 162 14.82 -10.72 14.74
CA VAL A 162 15.53 -10.99 16.02
C VAL A 162 15.79 -12.48 16.20
N LYS A 163 14.82 -13.35 15.86
CA LYS A 163 14.97 -14.82 15.99
C LYS A 163 16.10 -15.37 15.11
N PHE A 164 16.34 -14.80 13.95
CA PHE A 164 17.39 -15.23 13.00
C PHE A 164 18.68 -14.40 13.15
N LEU A 165 19.00 -13.97 14.37
CA LEU A 165 20.27 -13.32 14.75
C LEU A 165 20.51 -11.95 14.13
N GLU A 166 19.45 -11.26 13.76
CA GLU A 166 19.51 -9.90 13.19
C GLU A 166 20.35 -9.80 11.89
N GLY A 167 20.74 -8.59 11.50
CA GLY A 167 21.57 -8.35 10.31
C GLY A 167 20.92 -8.76 8.99
N VAL A 168 21.75 -9.05 8.01
CA VAL A 168 21.32 -9.42 6.64
C VAL A 168 20.48 -10.70 6.63
N GLY A 169 20.91 -11.73 7.36
CA GLY A 169 20.20 -13.03 7.43
C GLY A 169 18.83 -12.91 8.10
N GLY A 170 18.73 -12.14 9.16
CA GLY A 170 17.46 -11.87 9.84
C GLY A 170 16.48 -11.14 8.92
N LEU A 171 16.94 -10.12 8.17
CA LEU A 171 16.12 -9.41 7.21
C LEU A 171 15.67 -10.34 6.06
N GLN A 172 16.57 -11.17 5.56
CA GLN A 172 16.28 -12.15 4.51
C GLN A 172 15.17 -13.10 4.94
N ALA A 173 15.26 -13.66 6.15
CA ALA A 173 14.22 -14.53 6.71
C ALA A 173 12.88 -13.80 6.87
N ALA A 174 12.89 -12.55 7.34
CA ALA A 174 11.68 -11.74 7.50
C ALA A 174 11.01 -11.46 6.14
N MET A 175 11.78 -11.13 5.11
CA MET A 175 11.29 -10.89 3.75
C MET A 175 10.70 -12.17 3.12
N LEU A 176 11.33 -13.33 3.32
CA LEU A 176 10.76 -14.62 2.90
C LEU A 176 9.44 -14.92 3.60
N GLY A 177 9.33 -14.61 4.90
CA GLY A 177 8.07 -14.71 5.63
C GLY A 177 6.95 -13.86 5.00
N VAL A 178 7.25 -12.61 4.64
CA VAL A 178 6.33 -11.72 3.92
C VAL A 178 5.94 -12.30 2.56
N ALA A 179 6.90 -12.83 1.81
CA ALA A 179 6.65 -13.41 0.49
C ALA A 179 5.69 -14.61 0.55
N ILE A 180 5.95 -15.54 1.47
CA ILE A 180 5.10 -16.72 1.68
C ILE A 180 3.68 -16.28 2.11
N PHE A 181 3.60 -15.33 3.04
CA PHE A 181 2.31 -14.79 3.49
C PHE A 181 1.57 -14.07 2.37
N SER A 182 2.27 -13.33 1.51
CA SER A 182 1.67 -12.70 0.33
C SER A 182 1.04 -13.72 -0.61
N ILE A 183 1.75 -14.79 -0.93
CA ILE A 183 1.22 -15.86 -1.79
C ILE A 183 0.00 -16.53 -1.13
N ALA A 184 0.08 -16.84 0.17
CA ALA A 184 -1.03 -17.43 0.91
C ALA A 184 -2.27 -16.50 0.91
N LEU A 185 -2.09 -15.20 1.13
CA LEU A 185 -3.16 -14.22 1.03
C LEU A 185 -3.76 -14.13 -0.38
N GLY A 186 -2.94 -14.22 -1.42
CA GLY A 186 -3.42 -14.29 -2.80
C GLY A 186 -4.33 -15.50 -3.04
N VAL A 187 -4.00 -16.64 -2.46
CA VAL A 187 -4.88 -17.84 -2.51
C VAL A 187 -6.15 -17.60 -1.69
N ILE A 188 -6.05 -17.11 -0.46
CA ILE A 188 -7.22 -16.84 0.41
C ILE A 188 -8.18 -15.85 -0.27
N VAL A 189 -7.68 -14.74 -0.80
CA VAL A 189 -8.52 -13.72 -1.42
C VAL A 189 -9.22 -14.23 -2.69
N SER A 190 -8.65 -15.23 -3.35
CA SER A 190 -9.28 -15.89 -4.51
C SER A 190 -10.61 -16.57 -4.15
N PHE A 191 -10.76 -17.02 -2.91
CA PHE A 191 -12.00 -17.61 -2.40
C PHE A 191 -12.95 -16.57 -1.81
N VAL A 192 -12.41 -15.49 -1.24
CA VAL A 192 -13.21 -14.42 -0.61
C VAL A 192 -13.89 -13.53 -1.65
N LEU A 193 -13.15 -13.14 -2.68
CA LEU A 193 -13.69 -12.28 -3.73
C LEU A 193 -14.57 -13.06 -4.71
N LYS A 194 -15.78 -12.57 -4.89
CA LYS A 194 -16.65 -13.04 -5.96
C LYS A 194 -16.22 -12.42 -7.30
N SER A 195 -16.30 -13.22 -8.37
CA SER A 195 -16.20 -12.64 -9.72
C SER A 195 -17.35 -11.66 -9.93
N PRO A 196 -17.10 -10.52 -10.60
CA PRO A 196 -18.17 -9.62 -10.97
C PRO A 196 -19.17 -10.40 -11.86
N GLU A 197 -20.45 -10.22 -11.60
CA GLU A 197 -21.48 -10.61 -12.58
C GLU A 197 -21.14 -9.89 -13.89
N LYS A 198 -21.33 -10.60 -15.03
CA LYS A 198 -21.06 -10.03 -16.35
C LYS A 198 -21.79 -8.69 -16.47
N ARG A 199 -21.09 -7.59 -16.24
CA ARG A 199 -21.61 -6.28 -16.62
C ARG A 199 -21.72 -6.29 -18.13
N GLU A 200 -22.89 -5.98 -18.64
CA GLU A 200 -23.03 -5.53 -20.02
C GLU A 200 -21.97 -4.49 -20.26
N LYS A 201 -21.22 -4.67 -21.34
CA LYS A 201 -20.20 -3.69 -21.75
C LYS A 201 -20.88 -2.35 -21.80
N SER A 202 -20.69 -1.51 -20.81
CA SER A 202 -21.09 -0.11 -20.90
C SER A 202 -20.35 0.46 -22.10
N GLY A 203 -21.10 0.70 -23.16
CA GLY A 203 -20.59 1.08 -24.47
C GLY A 203 -20.08 2.51 -24.54
N GLU A 204 -19.57 3.05 -23.46
CA GLU A 204 -18.84 4.31 -23.50
C GLU A 204 -17.41 4.04 -23.96
N ASN A 205 -17.15 4.38 -25.22
CA ASN A 205 -15.82 4.63 -25.75
C ASN A 205 -15.22 5.83 -24.99
N SER A 206 -14.91 5.65 -23.70
CA SER A 206 -14.18 6.63 -22.94
C SER A 206 -12.77 6.74 -23.54
N ASN A 207 -12.53 7.85 -24.19
CA ASN A 207 -11.21 8.16 -24.71
C ASN A 207 -10.39 8.70 -23.54
N ILE A 208 -9.53 7.83 -22.96
CA ILE A 208 -8.68 8.14 -21.80
C ILE A 208 -8.00 9.50 -21.96
N ILE A 209 -7.48 9.81 -23.15
CA ILE A 209 -6.79 11.07 -23.43
C ILE A 209 -7.75 12.27 -23.27
N LYS A 210 -9.00 12.12 -23.71
CA LYS A 210 -10.03 13.17 -23.58
C LYS A 210 -10.39 13.40 -22.12
N ASP A 211 -10.55 12.32 -21.35
CA ASP A 211 -10.89 12.39 -19.94
C ASP A 211 -9.74 13.01 -19.13
N PHE A 212 -8.49 12.64 -19.42
CA PHE A 212 -7.31 13.27 -18.83
C PHE A 212 -7.22 14.77 -19.13
N LYS A 213 -7.45 15.17 -20.38
CA LYS A 213 -7.44 16.60 -20.75
C LYS A 213 -8.56 17.38 -20.05
N MET A 214 -9.73 16.77 -19.86
CA MET A 214 -10.85 17.40 -19.17
C MET A 214 -10.55 17.61 -17.69
N VAL A 215 -10.01 16.61 -17.00
CA VAL A 215 -9.63 16.67 -15.57
C VAL A 215 -8.46 17.65 -15.38
N GLY A 216 -7.43 17.60 -16.23
CA GLY A 216 -6.26 18.47 -16.16
C GLY A 216 -6.52 19.96 -16.41
N LYS A 217 -7.68 20.33 -16.99
CA LYS A 217 -8.09 21.72 -17.16
C LYS A 217 -8.74 22.34 -15.92
N LYS A 218 -9.14 21.52 -14.95
CA LYS A 218 -9.81 22.02 -13.74
C LYS A 218 -8.80 22.50 -12.70
N LEU A 219 -8.98 23.73 -12.21
CA LEU A 219 -8.12 24.32 -11.18
C LEU A 219 -8.13 23.47 -9.88
N GLU A 220 -9.30 22.94 -9.53
CA GLU A 220 -9.49 22.11 -8.34
C GLU A 220 -8.57 20.88 -8.36
N THR A 221 -8.33 20.30 -9.53
CA THR A 221 -7.40 19.16 -9.69
C THR A 221 -5.98 19.53 -9.26
N TRP A 222 -5.51 20.70 -9.68
CA TRP A 222 -4.17 21.18 -9.32
C TRP A 222 -4.04 21.59 -7.86
N LEU A 223 -5.07 22.20 -7.29
CA LEU A 223 -5.08 22.55 -5.87
C LEU A 223 -5.04 21.31 -4.98
N ILE A 224 -5.82 20.28 -5.32
CA ILE A 224 -5.78 18.98 -4.61
C ILE A 224 -4.42 18.30 -4.80
N ALA A 225 -3.86 18.33 -6.01
CA ALA A 225 -2.55 17.75 -6.29
C ALA A 225 -1.44 18.42 -5.48
N ILE A 226 -1.43 19.76 -5.36
CA ILE A 226 -0.46 20.50 -4.54
C ILE A 226 -0.62 20.17 -3.05
N LEU A 227 -1.85 20.08 -2.57
CA LEU A 227 -2.14 19.71 -1.18
C LEU A 227 -1.58 18.31 -0.86
N ILE A 228 -1.90 17.33 -1.71
CA ILE A 228 -1.42 15.96 -1.57
C ILE A 228 0.12 15.93 -1.64
N PHE A 229 0.71 16.62 -2.61
CA PHE A 229 2.17 16.70 -2.77
C PHE A 229 2.84 17.25 -1.50
N SER A 230 2.32 18.32 -0.94
CA SER A 230 2.87 18.94 0.27
C SER A 230 2.81 17.99 1.48
N MET A 231 1.68 17.31 1.67
CA MET A 231 1.51 16.34 2.76
C MET A 231 2.42 15.13 2.60
N TYR A 232 2.50 14.56 1.39
CA TYR A 232 3.37 13.42 1.11
C TYR A 232 4.86 13.78 1.22
N SER A 233 5.26 14.96 0.79
CA SER A 233 6.64 15.44 0.92
C SER A 233 7.08 15.47 2.38
N PHE A 234 6.23 15.97 3.28
CA PHE A 234 6.48 15.94 4.72
C PHE A 234 6.59 14.51 5.25
N MET A 235 5.63 13.65 4.90
CA MET A 235 5.59 12.26 5.33
C MET A 235 6.82 11.47 4.87
N VAL A 236 7.25 11.65 3.62
CA VAL A 236 8.45 10.98 3.07
C VAL A 236 9.72 11.48 3.76
N THR A 237 9.82 12.78 4.05
CA THR A 237 10.97 13.34 4.76
C THR A 237 11.14 12.70 6.15
N MET A 238 10.04 12.39 6.84
CA MET A 238 10.07 11.71 8.14
C MET A 238 10.72 10.30 8.07
N THR A 239 10.85 9.69 6.89
CA THR A 239 11.50 8.40 6.71
C THR A 239 12.97 8.44 7.11
N TYR A 240 13.65 9.58 6.85
CA TYR A 240 15.04 9.76 7.20
C TYR A 240 15.31 9.92 8.71
N PHE A 241 14.26 10.00 9.51
CA PHE A 241 14.38 9.99 10.96
C PHE A 241 14.91 8.64 11.48
N THR A 242 14.53 7.53 10.85
CA THR A 242 15.04 6.19 11.22
C THR A 242 16.56 6.06 11.08
N PRO A 243 17.17 6.35 9.92
CA PRO A 243 18.63 6.32 9.80
C PRO A 243 19.35 7.37 10.67
N TYR A 244 18.72 8.50 10.97
CA TYR A 244 19.28 9.48 11.92
C TYR A 244 19.37 8.88 13.33
N LEU A 245 18.34 8.24 13.83
CA LEU A 245 18.34 7.57 15.14
C LEU A 245 19.40 6.47 15.21
N THR A 246 19.56 5.69 14.14
CA THR A 246 20.49 4.56 14.12
C THR A 246 21.95 5.03 13.92
N ASN A 247 22.20 5.88 12.91
CA ASN A 247 23.57 6.21 12.50
C ASN A 247 24.19 7.35 13.30
N VAL A 248 23.36 8.29 13.79
CA VAL A 248 23.84 9.47 14.53
C VAL A 248 23.73 9.27 16.03
N LEU A 249 22.61 8.73 16.52
CA LEU A 249 22.37 8.53 17.94
C LEU A 249 22.75 7.13 18.45
N GLY A 250 23.15 6.21 17.54
CA GLY A 250 23.59 4.85 17.90
C GLY A 250 22.50 3.95 18.49
N ILE A 251 21.22 4.29 18.27
CA ILE A 251 20.10 3.52 18.78
C ILE A 251 19.96 2.20 17.99
N THR A 252 19.66 1.10 18.66
CA THR A 252 19.55 -0.22 18.02
C THR A 252 18.47 -0.27 16.94
N VAL A 253 18.69 -1.10 15.91
CA VAL A 253 17.75 -1.28 14.79
C VAL A 253 16.37 -1.75 15.28
N VAL A 254 16.32 -2.62 16.28
CA VAL A 254 15.07 -3.12 16.86
C VAL A 254 14.26 -1.98 17.49
N PHE A 255 14.91 -1.11 18.27
CA PHE A 255 14.22 0.00 18.93
C PHE A 255 13.80 1.08 17.93
N THR A 256 14.68 1.44 16.98
CA THR A 256 14.34 2.40 15.91
C THR A 256 13.24 1.89 14.99
N GLY A 257 13.24 0.58 14.71
CA GLY A 257 12.18 -0.10 13.96
C GLY A 257 10.84 -0.05 14.69
N GLY A 258 10.82 -0.28 16.00
CA GLY A 258 9.61 -0.12 16.83
C GLY A 258 9.04 1.30 16.78
N ILE A 259 9.88 2.33 16.92
CA ILE A 259 9.48 3.74 16.76
C ILE A 259 8.94 4.00 15.34
N ALA A 260 9.59 3.46 14.31
CA ALA A 260 9.18 3.63 12.92
C ALA A 260 7.80 3.01 12.65
N ILE A 261 7.52 1.82 13.19
CA ILE A 261 6.21 1.14 13.11
C ILE A 261 5.13 2.01 13.76
N LEU A 262 5.36 2.50 14.98
CA LEU A 262 4.41 3.37 15.68
C LEU A 262 4.17 4.67 14.92
N ARG A 263 5.22 5.31 14.45
CA ARG A 263 5.14 6.55 13.68
C ARG A 263 4.39 6.36 12.37
N GLN A 264 4.73 5.32 11.59
CA GLN A 264 4.23 5.11 10.25
C GLN A 264 2.78 4.59 10.26
N TYR A 265 2.47 3.68 11.17
CA TYR A 265 1.21 2.94 11.15
C TYR A 265 0.30 3.22 12.33
N GLY A 266 0.85 3.57 13.49
CA GLY A 266 0.05 3.91 14.67
C GLY A 266 -0.81 5.16 14.44
N MET A 267 -0.26 6.17 13.78
CA MET A 267 -1.03 7.37 13.42
C MET A 267 -2.09 7.08 12.35
N THR A 268 -1.83 6.18 11.41
CA THR A 268 -2.83 5.76 10.42
C THR A 268 -3.98 5.02 11.09
N LEU A 269 -3.68 4.15 12.05
CA LEU A 269 -4.69 3.39 12.80
C LEU A 269 -5.67 4.28 13.56
N LEU A 270 -5.19 5.38 14.15
CA LEU A 270 -6.00 6.31 14.95
C LEU A 270 -6.54 7.46 14.10
N GLY A 271 -5.72 8.03 13.24
CA GLY A 271 -6.05 9.23 12.48
C GLY A 271 -7.13 9.02 11.42
N ALA A 272 -7.12 7.88 10.72
CA ALA A 272 -8.11 7.62 9.68
C ALA A 272 -9.54 7.47 10.22
N PRO A 273 -9.82 6.68 11.26
CA PRO A 273 -11.15 6.63 11.88
C PRO A 273 -11.60 7.97 12.46
N ILE A 274 -10.70 8.68 13.16
CA ILE A 274 -11.01 9.99 13.76
C ILE A 274 -11.33 11.01 12.66
N GLY A 275 -10.51 11.06 11.60
CA GLY A 275 -10.73 11.93 10.46
C GLY A 275 -12.04 11.64 9.74
N GLY A 276 -12.35 10.36 9.52
CA GLY A 276 -13.63 9.93 8.92
C GLY A 276 -14.83 10.32 9.78
N PHE A 277 -14.76 10.10 11.09
CA PHE A 277 -15.82 10.47 12.02
C PHE A 277 -16.02 11.99 12.09
N LEU A 278 -14.93 12.77 12.14
CA LEU A 278 -15.00 14.24 12.14
C LEU A 278 -15.55 14.78 10.81
N ALA A 279 -15.21 14.16 9.68
CA ALA A 279 -15.75 14.55 8.36
C ALA A 279 -17.26 14.40 8.30
N ASP A 280 -17.76 13.28 8.81
CA ASP A 280 -19.20 13.02 8.89
C ASP A 280 -19.91 13.96 9.87
N ALA A 281 -19.33 14.21 11.05
CA ALA A 281 -19.88 15.08 12.08
C ALA A 281 -19.95 16.56 11.62
N LEU A 282 -18.92 17.03 10.90
CA LEU A 282 -18.85 18.40 10.37
C LEU A 282 -19.58 18.55 9.02
N LYS A 283 -20.09 17.47 8.44
CA LYS A 283 -20.74 17.43 7.11
C LYS A 283 -19.91 18.13 6.02
N SER A 284 -18.61 18.21 6.21
CA SER A 284 -17.69 18.86 5.24
C SER A 284 -16.25 18.43 5.47
N PRO A 285 -15.66 17.66 4.55
CA PRO A 285 -14.24 17.34 4.61
C PRO A 285 -13.33 18.57 4.63
N ALA A 286 -13.75 19.65 3.97
CA ALA A 286 -12.98 20.90 3.91
C ALA A 286 -12.83 21.62 5.25
N LYS A 287 -13.75 21.41 6.20
CA LYS A 287 -13.68 22.01 7.54
C LYS A 287 -12.64 21.34 8.45
N ILE A 288 -12.24 20.11 8.13
CA ILE A 288 -11.20 19.39 8.87
C ILE A 288 -9.81 19.92 8.52
N LEU A 289 -9.66 20.45 7.28
CA LEU A 289 -8.40 20.96 6.75
C LEU A 289 -8.14 22.43 7.13
N ARG A 290 -9.10 23.07 7.78
CA ARG A 290 -8.97 24.43 8.34
C ARG A 290 -8.66 24.38 9.83
#